data_9d1f994d1fea95cf3c6cb73e97a3fbfa
#
_entry.id   9d1f994d1fea95cf3c6cb73e97a3fbfa
#
_cell.length_a   1.000
_cell.length_b   1.000
_cell.length_c   1.000
_cell.angle_alpha   90.00
_cell.angle_beta   90.00
_cell.angle_gamma   90.00
#
_symmetry.space_group_name_H-M   'P 1'
#
loop_
_entity.id
_entity.type
_entity.pdbx_description
1 polymer ?
#
loop_
_entity_poly.entity_id
_entity_poly.type
_entity_poly.pdbx_seq_one_letter_code
_entity_poly.pdbx_strand_id
1 'polypeptide(L)'
;STVRVPAGGERMKSRLMRKWMVQAVAAAFSPDGIAGQGILTFVGPQNIGKTSWFQRLVPPSLDVVLTGHTLDMRSKDSIFIALSYWIVELGELDATFSKSEVSALKSFVTQPMDKLRRPYAATESNFGRRTVFGGTVNESQYLNDPSGNRRFWSIEVDGFDLNHGIDMQQLWAEVKTLWVDGEQWALNMSEMGELNEHNEEFLVSDPIEERLAAAFEWSELGLGGDLWVTATDVLMRIGVRDPTKGQTIAAGRALKKLNGGQRKKTNGRIVFAVPVGEPEFAG
;
A
#
# COMPACT_ATOMS: atom_id res chain seq x y z
N SER A 1 -1.76 17.06 -16.85
CA SER A 1 -2.13 16.26 -15.68
C SER A 1 -2.51 17.15 -14.52
N THR A 2 -3.57 16.80 -13.83
CA THR A 2 -4.04 17.55 -12.63
C THR A 2 -3.30 17.16 -11.35
N VAL A 3 -2.49 16.12 -11.39
CA VAL A 3 -1.70 15.60 -10.27
C VAL A 3 -0.23 15.86 -10.55
N ARG A 4 0.43 16.64 -9.69
CA ARG A 4 1.85 16.93 -9.75
C ARG A 4 2.60 15.92 -8.88
N VAL A 5 3.70 15.38 -9.42
CA VAL A 5 4.55 14.39 -8.77
C VAL A 5 6.01 14.81 -8.85
N PRO A 6 6.88 14.33 -7.96
CA PRO A 6 8.30 14.53 -8.06
C PRO A 6 8.89 14.04 -9.39
N ALA A 7 10.07 14.54 -9.73
CA ALA A 7 10.78 14.13 -10.93
C ALA A 7 10.95 12.59 -10.98
N GLY A 8 10.60 11.99 -12.11
CA GLY A 8 10.63 10.53 -12.30
C GLY A 8 9.31 9.81 -11.97
N GLY A 9 8.39 10.41 -11.22
CA GLY A 9 7.11 9.79 -10.83
C GLY A 9 6.04 9.69 -11.92
N GLU A 10 6.19 10.42 -13.03
CA GLU A 10 5.16 10.57 -14.07
C GLU A 10 4.70 9.24 -14.70
N ARG A 11 5.62 8.32 -14.96
CA ARG A 11 5.31 7.03 -15.59
C ARG A 11 4.44 6.16 -14.65
N MET A 12 4.84 6.04 -13.39
CA MET A 12 4.10 5.27 -12.39
C MET A 12 2.73 5.90 -12.13
N LYS A 13 2.68 7.21 -11.90
CA LYS A 13 1.43 7.96 -11.76
C LYS A 13 0.46 7.69 -12.91
N SER A 14 0.91 7.89 -14.14
CA SER A 14 0.05 7.75 -15.33
C SER A 14 -0.52 6.34 -15.45
N ARG A 15 0.29 5.32 -15.17
CA ARG A 15 -0.13 3.92 -15.19
C ARG A 15 -1.17 3.64 -14.11
N LEU A 16 -0.85 3.96 -12.86
CA LEU A 16 -1.72 3.62 -11.73
C LEU A 16 -3.05 4.37 -11.79
N MET A 17 -3.04 5.67 -12.12
CA MET A 17 -4.25 6.44 -12.30
C MET A 17 -5.12 5.89 -13.44
N ARG A 18 -4.53 5.59 -14.60
CA ARG A 18 -5.26 5.02 -15.74
C ARG A 18 -5.91 3.67 -15.36
N LYS A 19 -5.16 2.76 -14.75
CA LYS A 19 -5.67 1.46 -14.29
C LYS A 19 -6.78 1.61 -13.26
N TRP A 20 -6.64 2.53 -12.32
CA TRP A 20 -7.66 2.80 -11.31
C TRP A 20 -8.93 3.39 -11.91
N MET A 21 -8.83 4.30 -12.87
CA MET A 21 -9.99 4.86 -13.56
C MET A 21 -10.72 3.79 -14.38
N VAL A 22 -9.99 2.91 -15.09
CA VAL A 22 -10.59 1.76 -15.80
C VAL A 22 -11.26 0.82 -14.80
N GLN A 23 -10.66 0.55 -13.64
CA GLN A 23 -11.28 -0.21 -12.55
C GLN A 23 -12.59 0.44 -12.08
N ALA A 24 -12.62 1.76 -11.93
CA ALA A 24 -13.83 2.48 -11.51
C ALA A 24 -14.97 2.32 -12.52
N VAL A 25 -14.68 2.44 -13.80
CA VAL A 25 -15.67 2.21 -14.87
C VAL A 25 -16.12 0.76 -14.90
N ALA A 26 -15.20 -0.19 -14.83
CA ALA A 26 -15.53 -1.62 -14.79
C ALA A 26 -16.45 -1.93 -13.59
N ALA A 27 -16.19 -1.37 -12.41
CA ALA A 27 -17.03 -1.52 -11.23
C ALA A 27 -18.43 -0.97 -11.44
N ALA A 28 -18.58 0.19 -12.09
CA ALA A 28 -19.87 0.81 -12.33
C ALA A 28 -20.73 0.01 -13.34
N PHE A 29 -20.11 -0.56 -14.37
CA PHE A 29 -20.83 -1.15 -15.50
C PHE A 29 -20.89 -2.68 -15.49
N SER A 30 -20.10 -3.39 -14.69
CA SER A 30 -20.18 -4.85 -14.60
C SER A 30 -21.38 -5.28 -13.74
N PRO A 31 -22.36 -6.04 -14.29
CA PRO A 31 -23.57 -6.44 -13.55
C PRO A 31 -23.25 -7.23 -12.27
N ASP A 32 -22.28 -8.13 -12.37
CA ASP A 32 -21.88 -9.03 -11.28
C ASP A 32 -20.76 -8.45 -10.38
N GLY A 33 -20.43 -7.16 -10.56
CA GLY A 33 -19.33 -6.52 -9.87
C GLY A 33 -17.95 -6.92 -10.40
N ILE A 34 -16.90 -6.43 -9.77
CA ILE A 34 -15.52 -6.74 -10.12
C ILE A 34 -14.68 -7.06 -8.88
N ALA A 35 -13.63 -7.86 -9.09
CA ALA A 35 -12.54 -7.94 -8.12
C ALA A 35 -11.63 -6.72 -8.25
N GLY A 36 -11.67 -5.82 -7.29
CA GLY A 36 -10.76 -4.68 -7.22
C GLY A 36 -9.30 -5.15 -7.12
N GLN A 37 -8.38 -4.39 -7.70
CA GLN A 37 -6.97 -4.77 -7.73
C GLN A 37 -6.11 -3.91 -6.80
N GLY A 38 -6.49 -2.65 -6.59
CA GLY A 38 -5.72 -1.74 -5.75
C GLY A 38 -6.51 -0.51 -5.30
N ILE A 39 -5.92 0.14 -4.32
CA ILE A 39 -6.33 1.42 -3.74
C ILE A 39 -5.39 2.48 -4.31
N LEU A 40 -5.90 3.44 -5.07
CA LEU A 40 -5.10 4.58 -5.53
C LEU A 40 -4.77 5.47 -4.33
N THR A 41 -3.51 5.48 -3.90
CA THR A 41 -3.10 6.14 -2.67
C THR A 41 -2.20 7.35 -2.97
N PHE A 42 -2.66 8.53 -2.61
CA PHE A 42 -1.86 9.75 -2.70
C PHE A 42 -1.08 9.99 -1.41
N VAL A 43 0.23 10.02 -1.52
CA VAL A 43 1.18 10.22 -0.42
C VAL A 43 1.79 11.61 -0.54
N GLY A 44 1.73 12.44 0.50
CA GLY A 44 2.31 13.79 0.46
C GLY A 44 1.73 14.72 1.53
N PRO A 45 2.25 15.95 1.64
CA PRO A 45 1.90 16.90 2.71
C PRO A 45 0.40 17.13 2.88
N GLN A 46 0.00 17.53 4.07
CA GLN A 46 -1.39 17.95 4.32
C GLN A 46 -1.75 19.20 3.49
N ASN A 47 -3.04 19.36 3.25
CA ASN A 47 -3.64 20.56 2.62
C ASN A 47 -3.21 20.85 1.18
N ILE A 48 -2.60 19.89 0.48
CA ILE A 48 -2.23 20.05 -0.94
C ILE A 48 -3.36 19.69 -1.92
N GLY A 49 -4.53 19.23 -1.40
CA GLY A 49 -5.72 18.96 -2.20
C GLY A 49 -6.00 17.47 -2.51
N LYS A 50 -5.36 16.52 -1.82
CA LYS A 50 -5.52 15.06 -2.05
C LYS A 50 -6.99 14.64 -2.04
N THR A 51 -7.69 14.86 -0.94
CA THR A 51 -9.12 14.53 -0.77
C THR A 51 -10.01 15.31 -1.74
N SER A 52 -9.71 16.60 -1.96
CA SER A 52 -10.46 17.44 -2.90
C SER A 52 -10.37 16.95 -4.34
N TRP A 53 -9.27 16.31 -4.72
CA TRP A 53 -9.13 15.71 -6.04
C TRP A 53 -10.16 14.58 -6.24
N PHE A 54 -10.34 13.69 -5.26
CA PHE A 54 -11.36 12.63 -5.33
C PHE A 54 -12.76 13.21 -5.41
N GLN A 55 -13.08 14.25 -4.63
CA GLN A 55 -14.39 14.91 -4.64
C GLN A 55 -14.76 15.48 -6.02
N ARG A 56 -13.76 15.91 -6.78
CA ARG A 56 -13.94 16.56 -8.09
C ARG A 56 -14.00 15.60 -9.27
N LEU A 57 -13.88 14.30 -9.04
CA LEU A 57 -13.96 13.28 -10.11
C LEU A 57 -15.34 13.19 -10.74
N VAL A 58 -16.39 13.59 -10.01
CA VAL A 58 -17.78 13.60 -10.50
C VAL A 58 -18.50 14.85 -9.99
N PRO A 59 -19.58 15.29 -10.66
CA PRO A 59 -20.43 16.36 -10.14
C PRO A 59 -20.98 16.01 -8.75
N PRO A 60 -20.94 16.94 -7.77
CA PRO A 60 -21.44 16.70 -6.42
C PRO A 60 -22.92 16.27 -6.37
N SER A 61 -23.72 16.70 -7.36
CA SER A 61 -25.15 16.37 -7.46
C SER A 61 -25.43 14.87 -7.65
N LEU A 62 -24.43 14.08 -8.02
CA LEU A 62 -24.58 12.62 -8.17
C LEU A 62 -24.47 11.89 -6.82
N ASP A 63 -23.84 12.50 -5.80
CA ASP A 63 -23.66 11.95 -4.46
C ASP A 63 -23.13 10.49 -4.44
N VAL A 64 -22.13 10.23 -5.27
CA VAL A 64 -21.54 8.88 -5.42
C VAL A 64 -20.09 8.78 -4.97
N VAL A 65 -19.56 9.85 -4.37
CA VAL A 65 -18.19 9.91 -3.82
C VAL A 65 -18.26 10.17 -2.32
N LEU A 66 -17.67 9.27 -1.56
CA LEU A 66 -17.45 9.43 -0.11
C LEU A 66 -15.99 9.73 0.14
N THR A 67 -15.70 10.79 0.88
CA THR A 67 -14.32 11.18 1.21
C THR A 67 -14.09 11.27 2.71
N GLY A 68 -12.82 11.10 3.13
CA GLY A 68 -12.44 11.14 4.54
C GLY A 68 -13.03 9.98 5.35
N HIS A 69 -13.38 8.87 4.71
CA HIS A 69 -13.99 7.75 5.41
C HIS A 69 -12.94 6.94 6.16
N THR A 70 -13.15 6.79 7.48
CA THR A 70 -12.38 5.85 8.30
C THR A 70 -13.08 4.50 8.28
N LEU A 71 -12.53 3.55 7.52
CA LEU A 71 -13.12 2.23 7.34
C LEU A 71 -12.83 1.34 8.55
N ASP A 72 -13.83 1.08 9.38
CA ASP A 72 -13.75 0.07 10.44
C ASP A 72 -14.23 -1.30 9.92
N MET A 73 -13.28 -2.21 9.71
CA MET A 73 -13.55 -3.58 9.24
C MET A 73 -14.34 -4.45 10.23
N ARG A 74 -14.53 -4.00 11.48
CA ARG A 74 -15.32 -4.67 12.51
C ARG A 74 -16.77 -4.17 12.53
N SER A 75 -17.02 -3.00 11.96
CA SER A 75 -18.33 -2.37 11.90
C SER A 75 -19.04 -2.68 10.59
N LYS A 76 -20.13 -3.45 10.65
CA LYS A 76 -20.97 -3.71 9.48
C LYS A 76 -21.55 -2.44 8.87
N ASP A 77 -21.84 -1.46 9.70
CA ASP A 77 -22.38 -0.16 9.26
C ASP A 77 -21.33 0.66 8.50
N SER A 78 -20.06 0.68 9.00
CA SER A 78 -18.97 1.33 8.30
C SER A 78 -18.73 0.72 6.92
N ILE A 79 -18.75 -0.60 6.85
CA ILE A 79 -18.63 -1.34 5.57
C ILE A 79 -19.82 -1.03 4.66
N PHE A 80 -21.05 -1.05 5.19
CA PHE A 80 -22.26 -0.76 4.42
C PHE A 80 -22.25 0.66 3.84
N ILE A 81 -21.87 1.65 4.65
CA ILE A 81 -21.71 3.03 4.21
C ILE A 81 -20.70 3.11 3.06
N ALA A 82 -19.51 2.54 3.23
CA ALA A 82 -18.48 2.54 2.17
C ALA A 82 -19.00 1.93 0.87
N LEU A 83 -19.69 0.79 0.95
CA LEU A 83 -20.21 0.07 -0.22
C LEU A 83 -21.44 0.72 -0.87
N SER A 84 -22.00 1.76 -0.24
CA SER A 84 -23.11 2.53 -0.82
C SER A 84 -22.65 3.59 -1.82
N TYR A 85 -21.35 3.82 -1.94
CA TYR A 85 -20.76 4.80 -2.85
C TYR A 85 -19.94 4.13 -3.95
N TRP A 86 -19.84 4.79 -5.10
CA TRP A 86 -19.03 4.31 -6.22
C TRP A 86 -17.53 4.52 -5.96
N ILE A 87 -17.14 5.69 -5.50
CA ILE A 87 -15.76 6.03 -5.14
C ILE A 87 -15.70 6.35 -3.66
N VAL A 88 -14.81 5.67 -2.94
CA VAL A 88 -14.59 5.90 -1.52
C VAL A 88 -13.13 6.26 -1.28
N GLU A 89 -12.88 7.45 -0.79
CA GLU A 89 -11.56 7.85 -0.34
C GLU A 89 -11.43 7.58 1.15
N LEU A 90 -10.44 6.74 1.47
CA LEU A 90 -10.07 6.39 2.83
C LEU A 90 -9.09 7.44 3.34
N GLY A 91 -9.52 8.22 4.33
CA GLY A 91 -8.68 9.22 4.98
C GLY A 91 -7.69 8.57 5.95
N GLU A 92 -6.49 9.14 6.05
CA GLU A 92 -5.49 8.78 7.06
C GLU A 92 -5.17 7.28 7.13
N LEU A 93 -4.86 6.68 5.98
CA LEU A 93 -4.49 5.26 5.90
C LEU A 93 -3.28 4.89 6.77
N ASP A 94 -2.44 5.87 7.11
CA ASP A 94 -1.25 5.75 7.95
C ASP A 94 -1.58 5.59 9.44
N ALA A 95 -2.61 6.28 9.93
CA ALA A 95 -2.93 6.37 11.36
C ALA A 95 -3.83 5.23 11.87
N THR A 96 -4.54 4.51 10.99
CA THR A 96 -5.74 3.77 11.35
C THR A 96 -5.56 2.25 11.39
N PHE A 97 -4.55 1.69 10.70
CA PHE A 97 -4.52 0.24 10.49
C PHE A 97 -3.39 -0.48 11.22
N SER A 98 -3.75 -1.31 12.20
CA SER A 98 -2.88 -2.39 12.67
C SER A 98 -2.56 -3.39 11.54
N LYS A 99 -1.51 -4.19 11.68
CA LYS A 99 -1.14 -5.23 10.68
C LYS A 99 -2.31 -6.15 10.31
N SER A 100 -3.19 -6.48 11.28
CA SER A 100 -4.36 -7.30 11.05
C SER A 100 -5.44 -6.59 10.25
N GLU A 101 -5.63 -5.30 10.47
CA GLU A 101 -6.59 -4.48 9.74
C GLU A 101 -6.15 -4.22 8.30
N VAL A 102 -4.85 -3.98 8.08
CA VAL A 102 -4.28 -3.94 6.73
C VAL A 102 -4.51 -5.24 5.96
N SER A 103 -4.34 -6.39 6.61
CA SER A 103 -4.62 -7.69 5.98
C SER A 103 -6.10 -7.86 5.63
N ALA A 104 -7.00 -7.45 6.53
CA ALA A 104 -8.44 -7.46 6.30
C ALA A 104 -8.83 -6.52 5.14
N LEU A 105 -8.28 -5.31 5.10
CA LEU A 105 -8.49 -4.35 4.02
C LEU A 105 -8.01 -4.90 2.67
N LYS A 106 -6.82 -5.50 2.62
CA LYS A 106 -6.27 -6.13 1.40
C LYS A 106 -7.22 -7.21 0.85
N SER A 107 -7.81 -8.02 1.73
CA SER A 107 -8.79 -9.04 1.35
C SER A 107 -10.10 -8.40 0.89
N PHE A 108 -10.58 -7.42 1.64
CA PHE A 108 -11.85 -6.74 1.37
C PHE A 108 -11.86 -6.03 0.01
N VAL A 109 -10.79 -5.32 -0.34
CA VAL A 109 -10.70 -4.57 -1.61
C VAL A 109 -10.80 -5.50 -2.84
N THR A 110 -10.33 -6.73 -2.73
CA THR A 110 -10.29 -7.69 -3.84
C THR A 110 -11.51 -8.59 -3.94
N GLN A 111 -12.49 -8.46 -3.07
CA GLN A 111 -13.72 -9.24 -3.14
C GLN A 111 -14.60 -8.77 -4.30
N PRO A 112 -15.03 -9.66 -5.20
CA PRO A 112 -15.92 -9.30 -6.30
C PRO A 112 -17.38 -9.15 -5.86
N MET A 113 -17.74 -9.75 -4.72
CA MET A 113 -19.11 -9.76 -4.20
C MET A 113 -19.12 -9.44 -2.71
N ASP A 114 -20.09 -8.65 -2.31
CA ASP A 114 -20.34 -8.28 -0.92
C ASP A 114 -21.59 -9.02 -0.41
N LYS A 115 -21.44 -9.63 0.77
CA LYS A 115 -22.51 -10.30 1.47
C LYS A 115 -22.98 -9.41 2.62
N LEU A 116 -24.12 -8.74 2.42
CA LEU A 116 -24.59 -7.74 3.37
C LEU A 116 -26.05 -8.00 3.73
N ARG A 117 -26.35 -7.76 4.99
CA ARG A 117 -27.74 -7.71 5.47
C ARG A 117 -28.18 -6.24 5.52
N ARG A 118 -29.13 -5.87 4.69
CA ARG A 118 -29.72 -4.53 4.76
C ARG A 118 -30.40 -4.31 6.12
N PRO A 119 -30.45 -3.06 6.64
CA PRO A 119 -31.26 -2.76 7.80
C PRO A 119 -32.68 -3.31 7.65
N TYR A 120 -33.18 -3.97 8.70
CA TYR A 120 -34.51 -4.61 8.74
C TYR A 120 -34.72 -5.82 7.80
N ALA A 121 -33.76 -6.24 7.02
CA ALA A 121 -33.87 -7.45 6.21
C ALA A 121 -33.74 -8.71 7.07
N ALA A 122 -34.54 -9.74 6.76
CA ALA A 122 -34.47 -11.03 7.46
C ALA A 122 -33.23 -11.85 7.04
N THR A 123 -32.76 -11.69 5.81
CA THR A 123 -31.67 -12.47 5.20
C THR A 123 -30.58 -11.58 4.62
N GLU A 124 -29.37 -12.14 4.50
CA GLU A 124 -28.26 -11.53 3.77
C GLU A 124 -28.52 -11.59 2.26
N SER A 125 -28.08 -10.56 1.55
CA SER A 125 -28.12 -10.51 0.08
C SER A 125 -26.70 -10.36 -0.46
N ASN A 126 -26.47 -10.92 -1.65
CA ASN A 126 -25.22 -10.78 -2.37
C ASN A 126 -25.32 -9.58 -3.31
N PHE A 127 -24.29 -8.74 -3.30
CA PHE A 127 -24.18 -7.58 -4.17
C PHE A 127 -22.85 -7.66 -4.93
N GLY A 128 -22.87 -7.51 -6.24
CA GLY A 128 -21.65 -7.33 -7.02
C GLY A 128 -20.93 -6.04 -6.56
N ARG A 129 -19.62 -6.11 -6.35
CA ARG A 129 -18.82 -4.97 -5.92
C ARG A 129 -18.81 -3.88 -6.99
N ARG A 130 -19.33 -2.71 -6.64
CA ARG A 130 -19.36 -1.52 -7.49
C ARG A 130 -18.58 -0.34 -6.92
N THR A 131 -17.92 -0.55 -5.80
CA THR A 131 -17.11 0.46 -5.12
C THR A 131 -15.64 0.28 -5.46
N VAL A 132 -14.97 1.39 -5.76
CA VAL A 132 -13.53 1.48 -5.85
C VAL A 132 -12.98 2.36 -4.74
N PHE A 133 -11.77 2.06 -4.30
CA PHE A 133 -11.14 2.74 -3.18
C PHE A 133 -9.99 3.63 -3.63
N GLY A 134 -9.96 4.84 -3.11
CA GLY A 134 -8.81 5.73 -3.06
C GLY A 134 -8.32 5.84 -1.63
N GLY A 135 -7.17 6.47 -1.44
CA GLY A 135 -6.62 6.72 -0.11
C GLY A 135 -5.73 7.95 -0.08
N THR A 136 -5.63 8.55 1.08
CA THR A 136 -4.72 9.66 1.32
C THR A 136 -3.86 9.40 2.54
N VAL A 137 -2.58 9.76 2.44
CA VAL A 137 -1.56 9.57 3.45
C VAL A 137 -0.74 10.84 3.55
N ASN A 138 -0.36 11.23 4.76
CA ASN A 138 0.44 12.42 5.00
C ASN A 138 1.93 12.08 5.17
N GLU A 139 2.23 10.91 5.69
CA GLU A 139 3.59 10.44 5.91
C GLU A 139 4.10 9.61 4.73
N SER A 140 5.36 9.80 4.36
CA SER A 140 5.97 9.05 3.26
C SER A 140 6.10 7.56 3.57
N GLN A 141 6.31 7.20 4.83
CA GLN A 141 6.46 5.81 5.27
C GLN A 141 5.21 5.35 6.01
N TYR A 142 4.34 4.62 5.33
CA TYR A 142 3.06 4.18 5.89
C TYR A 142 2.79 2.67 5.72
N LEU A 143 3.56 1.98 4.88
CA LEU A 143 3.38 0.55 4.63
C LEU A 143 4.12 -0.28 5.69
N ASN A 144 3.37 -0.90 6.58
CA ASN A 144 3.91 -1.67 7.71
C ASN A 144 4.23 -3.14 7.42
N ASP A 145 3.87 -3.66 6.23
CA ASP A 145 4.04 -5.06 5.89
C ASP A 145 4.49 -5.20 4.44
N PRO A 146 5.70 -5.71 4.17
CA PRO A 146 6.18 -5.91 2.81
C PRO A 146 5.36 -6.92 2.01
N SER A 147 4.54 -7.75 2.68
CA SER A 147 3.69 -8.71 2.00
C SER A 147 2.38 -8.09 1.53
N GLY A 148 2.09 -8.21 0.23
CA GLY A 148 0.80 -7.79 -0.34
C GLY A 148 0.64 -6.27 -0.54
N ASN A 149 1.72 -5.49 -0.51
CA ASN A 149 1.70 -4.05 -0.78
C ASN A 149 1.25 -3.71 -2.21
N ARG A 150 1.24 -4.67 -3.12
CA ARG A 150 0.69 -4.55 -4.48
C ARG A 150 -0.76 -4.03 -4.56
N ARG A 151 -1.47 -3.99 -3.43
CA ARG A 151 -2.83 -3.44 -3.34
C ARG A 151 -2.85 -1.96 -3.03
N PHE A 152 -1.74 -1.39 -2.59
CA PHE A 152 -1.57 0.04 -2.42
C PHE A 152 -0.85 0.58 -3.65
N TRP A 153 -1.56 1.35 -4.44
CA TRP A 153 -1.05 2.00 -5.64
C TRP A 153 -0.58 3.41 -5.26
N SER A 154 0.57 3.42 -4.59
CA SER A 154 1.15 4.62 -3.98
C SER A 154 1.66 5.57 -5.05
N ILE A 155 1.29 6.83 -4.93
CA ILE A 155 1.78 7.93 -5.78
C ILE A 155 2.19 9.05 -4.85
N GLU A 156 3.48 9.36 -4.81
CA GLU A 156 3.96 10.56 -4.15
C GLU A 156 3.51 11.79 -4.93
N VAL A 157 2.99 12.80 -4.22
CA VAL A 157 2.39 13.97 -4.83
C VAL A 157 2.87 15.26 -4.21
N ASP A 158 3.22 16.23 -5.05
CA ASP A 158 3.63 17.58 -4.65
C ASP A 158 2.44 18.56 -4.63
N GLY A 159 1.35 18.22 -5.28
CA GLY A 159 0.16 19.07 -5.32
C GLY A 159 -0.82 18.71 -6.43
N PHE A 160 -1.92 19.46 -6.44
CA PHE A 160 -3.02 19.25 -7.39
C PHE A 160 -3.41 20.56 -8.05
N ASP A 161 -3.69 20.49 -9.35
CA ASP A 161 -4.43 21.55 -10.04
C ASP A 161 -5.92 21.21 -9.93
N LEU A 162 -6.58 21.85 -8.99
CA LEU A 162 -8.01 21.66 -8.75
C LEU A 162 -8.89 22.59 -9.63
N ASN A 163 -8.28 23.57 -10.28
CA ASN A 163 -9.00 24.54 -11.11
C ASN A 163 -8.85 24.25 -12.62
N HIS A 164 -8.53 23.00 -12.94
CA HIS A 164 -8.39 22.55 -14.32
C HIS A 164 -9.72 22.66 -15.09
N GLY A 165 -9.63 22.95 -16.38
CA GLY A 165 -10.79 23.01 -17.28
C GLY A 165 -11.16 21.66 -17.92
N ILE A 166 -10.78 20.54 -17.33
CA ILE A 166 -11.10 19.21 -17.88
C ILE A 166 -12.59 18.93 -17.71
N ASP A 167 -13.26 18.58 -18.81
CA ASP A 167 -14.61 18.05 -18.78
C ASP A 167 -14.58 16.63 -18.21
N MET A 168 -15.06 16.49 -16.98
CA MET A 168 -15.04 15.20 -16.26
C MET A 168 -15.99 14.20 -16.89
N GLN A 169 -17.10 14.65 -17.51
CA GLN A 169 -18.02 13.74 -18.21
C GLN A 169 -17.34 13.16 -19.44
N GLN A 170 -16.65 13.97 -20.22
CA GLN A 170 -15.87 13.54 -21.38
C GLN A 170 -14.73 12.59 -20.95
N LEU A 171 -14.03 12.91 -19.86
CA LEU A 171 -12.98 12.04 -19.33
C LEU A 171 -13.51 10.65 -19.00
N TRP A 172 -14.64 10.56 -18.29
CA TRP A 172 -15.24 9.27 -17.95
C TRP A 172 -15.76 8.51 -19.19
N ALA A 173 -16.24 9.24 -20.20
CA ALA A 173 -16.64 8.64 -21.50
C ALA A 173 -15.43 8.01 -22.20
N GLU A 174 -14.27 8.69 -22.22
CA GLU A 174 -13.03 8.16 -22.78
C GLU A 174 -12.55 6.93 -22.01
N VAL A 175 -12.56 6.96 -20.68
CA VAL A 175 -12.19 5.80 -19.85
C VAL A 175 -13.14 4.62 -20.10
N LYS A 176 -14.44 4.88 -20.30
CA LYS A 176 -15.40 3.84 -20.66
C LYS A 176 -15.09 3.21 -22.01
N THR A 177 -14.67 4.00 -22.99
CA THR A 177 -14.23 3.47 -24.29
C THR A 177 -13.04 2.54 -24.12
N LEU A 178 -12.02 2.95 -23.33
CA LEU A 178 -10.87 2.09 -23.05
C LEU A 178 -11.28 0.74 -22.43
N TRP A 179 -12.21 0.76 -21.49
CA TRP A 179 -12.72 -0.47 -20.86
C TRP A 179 -13.48 -1.35 -21.86
N VAL A 180 -14.34 -0.76 -22.71
CA VAL A 180 -15.10 -1.48 -23.75
C VAL A 180 -14.15 -2.10 -24.78
N ASP A 181 -13.07 -1.40 -25.13
CA ASP A 181 -12.02 -1.88 -26.03
C ASP A 181 -11.12 -2.97 -25.40
N GLY A 182 -11.41 -3.35 -24.15
CA GLY A 182 -10.75 -4.48 -23.48
C GLY A 182 -9.53 -4.10 -22.64
N GLU A 183 -9.32 -2.81 -22.34
CA GLU A 183 -8.24 -2.43 -21.44
C GLU A 183 -8.46 -3.01 -20.05
N GLN A 184 -7.47 -3.74 -19.57
CA GLN A 184 -7.50 -4.40 -18.27
C GLN A 184 -7.17 -3.42 -17.16
N TRP A 185 -7.93 -3.46 -16.07
CA TRP A 185 -7.63 -2.68 -14.84
C TRP A 185 -6.61 -3.35 -13.94
N ALA A 186 -6.34 -4.65 -14.12
CA ALA A 186 -5.30 -5.35 -13.39
C ALA A 186 -3.91 -4.95 -13.91
N LEU A 187 -2.93 -4.88 -13.00
CA LEU A 187 -1.52 -4.81 -13.35
C LEU A 187 -1.05 -6.18 -13.83
N ASN A 188 -0.25 -6.21 -14.90
CA ASN A 188 0.44 -7.42 -15.33
C ASN A 188 1.64 -7.73 -14.42
N MET A 189 2.31 -8.86 -14.64
CA MET A 189 3.43 -9.32 -13.78
C MET A 189 4.60 -8.33 -13.74
N SER A 190 4.96 -7.72 -14.87
CA SER A 190 6.02 -6.72 -14.94
C SER A 190 5.63 -5.43 -14.18
N GLU A 191 4.40 -4.95 -14.41
CA GLU A 191 3.87 -3.77 -13.73
C GLU A 191 3.75 -3.98 -12.21
N MET A 192 3.41 -5.20 -11.78
CA MET A 192 3.42 -5.56 -10.35
C MET A 192 4.82 -5.58 -9.76
N GLY A 193 5.83 -6.03 -10.52
CA GLY A 193 7.23 -5.96 -10.13
C GLY A 193 7.67 -4.52 -9.89
N GLU A 194 7.45 -3.66 -10.88
CA GLU A 194 7.75 -2.22 -10.79
C GLU A 194 7.01 -1.53 -9.62
N LEU A 195 5.74 -1.87 -9.37
CA LEU A 195 5.00 -1.35 -8.23
C LEU A 195 5.57 -1.82 -6.89
N ASN A 196 5.99 -3.09 -6.80
CA ASN A 196 6.56 -3.61 -5.56
C ASN A 196 7.88 -2.91 -5.23
N GLU A 197 8.76 -2.70 -6.22
CA GLU A 197 10.01 -1.93 -6.08
C GLU A 197 9.70 -0.48 -5.65
N HIS A 198 8.77 0.17 -6.32
CA HIS A 198 8.33 1.53 -5.97
C HIS A 198 7.77 1.61 -4.54
N ASN A 199 6.99 0.63 -4.12
CA ASN A 199 6.40 0.60 -2.78
C ASN A 199 7.44 0.34 -1.66
N GLU A 200 8.67 -0.07 -1.97
CA GLU A 200 9.74 -0.18 -0.97
C GLU A 200 10.09 1.18 -0.36
N GLU A 201 9.94 2.27 -1.12
CA GLU A 201 10.17 3.64 -0.66
C GLU A 201 9.17 4.09 0.42
N PHE A 202 7.97 3.49 0.44
CA PHE A 202 6.90 3.79 1.39
C PHE A 202 6.83 2.84 2.58
N LEU A 203 7.77 1.90 2.68
CA LEU A 203 7.84 1.01 3.84
C LEU A 203 8.31 1.79 5.08
N VAL A 204 7.60 1.57 6.18
CA VAL A 204 8.07 2.06 7.49
C VAL A 204 9.38 1.37 7.82
N SER A 205 10.43 2.14 8.06
CA SER A 205 11.71 1.60 8.50
C SER A 205 11.53 0.88 9.84
N ASP A 206 12.06 -0.34 9.90
CA ASP A 206 12.08 -1.08 11.17
C ASP A 206 13.23 -0.52 12.02
N PRO A 207 12.97 -0.04 13.25
CA PRO A 207 14.04 0.47 14.13
C PRO A 207 15.18 -0.53 14.34
N ILE A 208 14.90 -1.83 14.19
CA ILE A 208 15.92 -2.88 14.23
C ILE A 208 16.78 -2.84 12.97
N GLU A 209 16.17 -2.61 11.80
CA GLU A 209 16.92 -2.46 10.54
C GLU A 209 17.85 -1.26 10.60
N GLU A 210 17.37 -0.11 11.06
CA GLU A 210 18.19 1.10 11.22
C GLU A 210 19.37 0.86 12.18
N ARG A 211 19.10 0.24 13.32
CA ARG A 211 20.14 -0.11 14.29
C ARG A 211 21.16 -1.09 13.74
N LEU A 212 20.72 -2.09 12.96
CA LEU A 212 21.60 -3.05 12.33
C LEU A 212 22.41 -2.40 11.20
N ALA A 213 21.80 -1.50 10.42
CA ALA A 213 22.49 -0.77 9.38
C ALA A 213 23.60 0.13 9.95
N ALA A 214 23.33 0.79 11.07
CA ALA A 214 24.29 1.67 11.75
C ALA A 214 25.37 0.92 12.56
N ALA A 215 25.09 -0.31 12.99
CA ALA A 215 25.98 -1.06 13.88
C ALA A 215 27.15 -1.76 13.16
N PHE A 216 27.09 -1.92 11.85
CA PHE A 216 28.08 -2.66 11.08
C PHE A 216 28.44 -1.93 9.80
N GLU A 217 29.72 -2.02 9.40
CA GLU A 217 30.22 -1.51 8.13
C GLU A 217 29.94 -2.54 7.02
N TRP A 218 28.73 -2.48 6.44
CA TRP A 218 28.24 -3.47 5.47
C TRP A 218 29.01 -3.52 4.16
N SER A 219 29.78 -2.48 3.83
CA SER A 219 30.68 -2.45 2.67
C SER A 219 31.86 -3.42 2.83
N GLU A 220 32.20 -3.83 4.03
CA GLU A 220 33.27 -4.78 4.35
C GLU A 220 32.83 -6.25 4.26
N LEU A 221 31.53 -6.52 4.06
CA LEU A 221 31.01 -7.86 3.97
C LEU A 221 31.63 -8.61 2.77
N GLY A 222 32.19 -9.80 3.03
CA GLY A 222 32.84 -10.61 2.00
C GLY A 222 34.30 -10.29 1.71
N LEU A 223 34.87 -9.24 2.34
CA LEU A 223 36.28 -8.88 2.17
C LEU A 223 37.22 -9.72 3.03
N GLY A 224 36.73 -10.55 3.91
CA GLY A 224 37.46 -11.53 4.71
C GLY A 224 37.05 -11.53 6.18
N GLY A 225 36.63 -12.70 6.65
CA GLY A 225 36.35 -12.91 8.04
C GLY A 225 34.91 -12.68 8.46
N ASP A 226 33.93 -12.84 7.56
CA ASP A 226 32.50 -12.71 7.91
C ASP A 226 32.10 -13.61 9.07
N LEU A 227 31.36 -13.03 10.01
CA LEU A 227 30.84 -13.73 11.14
C LEU A 227 29.46 -14.31 10.82
N TRP A 228 29.29 -15.59 11.07
CA TRP A 228 28.00 -16.27 10.85
C TRP A 228 27.25 -16.42 12.16
N VAL A 229 26.19 -15.63 12.33
CA VAL A 229 25.43 -15.53 13.59
C VAL A 229 23.94 -15.64 13.36
N THR A 230 23.21 -16.05 14.40
CA THR A 230 21.75 -16.03 14.35
C THR A 230 21.21 -14.59 14.49
N ALA A 231 19.98 -14.36 14.05
CA ALA A 231 19.32 -13.07 14.26
C ALA A 231 19.24 -12.67 15.74
N THR A 232 19.09 -13.63 16.64
CA THR A 232 19.10 -13.41 18.09
C THR A 232 20.47 -12.94 18.58
N ASP A 233 21.53 -13.60 18.13
CA ASP A 233 22.90 -13.25 18.55
C ASP A 233 23.30 -11.84 18.07
N VAL A 234 22.87 -11.47 16.84
CA VAL A 234 23.10 -10.11 16.33
C VAL A 234 22.37 -9.07 17.15
N LEU A 235 21.09 -9.32 17.50
CA LEU A 235 20.32 -8.43 18.37
C LEU A 235 21.00 -8.23 19.72
N MET A 236 21.49 -9.29 20.34
CA MET A 236 22.22 -9.18 21.61
C MET A 236 23.52 -8.36 21.45
N ARG A 237 24.22 -8.51 20.34
CA ARG A 237 25.42 -7.71 20.03
C ARG A 237 25.15 -6.22 19.90
N ILE A 238 24.01 -5.83 19.30
CA ILE A 238 23.58 -4.43 19.20
C ILE A 238 22.83 -3.93 20.46
N GLY A 239 22.97 -4.64 21.59
CA GLY A 239 22.50 -4.22 22.90
C GLY A 239 21.01 -4.48 23.18
N VAL A 240 20.33 -5.29 22.38
CA VAL A 240 18.96 -5.74 22.68
C VAL A 240 19.04 -6.92 23.64
N ARG A 241 18.76 -6.65 24.92
CA ARG A 241 18.67 -7.72 25.94
C ARG A 241 17.33 -8.45 25.80
N ASP A 242 17.34 -9.78 25.87
CA ASP A 242 16.14 -10.63 25.78
C ASP A 242 15.26 -10.33 24.54
N PRO A 243 15.76 -10.56 23.32
CA PRO A 243 15.01 -10.26 22.10
C PRO A 243 13.71 -11.04 22.02
N THR A 244 12.60 -10.36 21.79
CA THR A 244 11.30 -10.97 21.54
C THR A 244 11.29 -11.74 20.21
N LYS A 245 10.33 -12.66 20.04
CA LYS A 245 10.14 -13.36 18.76
C LYS A 245 9.90 -12.39 17.59
N GLY A 246 9.16 -11.31 17.83
CA GLY A 246 8.93 -10.26 16.82
C GLY A 246 10.21 -9.57 16.38
N GLN A 247 11.04 -9.15 17.33
CA GLN A 247 12.34 -8.53 17.08
C GLN A 247 13.29 -9.49 16.35
N THR A 248 13.32 -10.77 16.72
CA THR A 248 14.15 -11.77 16.02
C THR A 248 13.72 -11.96 14.57
N ILE A 249 12.41 -11.94 14.28
CA ILE A 249 11.90 -12.02 12.91
C ILE A 249 12.26 -10.75 12.12
N ALA A 250 12.11 -9.57 12.72
CA ALA A 250 12.49 -8.29 12.12
C ALA A 250 13.98 -8.25 11.79
N ALA A 251 14.84 -8.63 12.74
CA ALA A 251 16.29 -8.73 12.52
C ALA A 251 16.66 -9.70 11.40
N GLY A 252 15.99 -10.85 11.32
CA GLY A 252 16.22 -11.79 10.23
C GLY A 252 15.87 -11.25 8.85
N ARG A 253 14.85 -10.39 8.74
CA ARG A 253 14.50 -9.68 7.50
C ARG A 253 15.53 -8.60 7.17
N ALA A 254 15.88 -7.77 8.15
CA ALA A 254 16.88 -6.72 8.01
C ALA A 254 18.24 -7.27 7.59
N LEU A 255 18.72 -8.32 8.25
CA LEU A 255 19.98 -8.98 7.90
C LEU A 255 19.97 -9.52 6.46
N LYS A 256 18.86 -10.12 6.03
CA LYS A 256 18.73 -10.59 4.65
C LYS A 256 18.84 -9.46 3.63
N LYS A 257 18.30 -8.28 3.94
CA LYS A 257 18.38 -7.08 3.09
C LYS A 257 19.80 -6.50 3.09
N LEU A 258 20.36 -6.26 4.26
CA LEU A 258 21.66 -5.61 4.45
C LEU A 258 22.84 -6.46 3.93
N ASN A 259 22.75 -7.79 4.04
CA ASN A 259 23.83 -8.69 3.60
C ASN A 259 23.64 -9.30 2.21
N GLY A 260 22.72 -8.76 1.39
CA GLY A 260 22.48 -9.30 0.04
C GLY A 260 21.93 -10.74 0.02
N GLY A 261 21.27 -11.18 1.10
CA GLY A 261 20.64 -12.50 1.20
C GLY A 261 21.60 -13.63 1.65
N GLN A 262 22.81 -13.32 2.08
CA GLN A 262 23.80 -14.32 2.53
C GLN A 262 23.35 -14.98 3.84
N ARG A 263 22.89 -16.23 3.72
CA ARG A 263 22.44 -17.05 4.84
C ARG A 263 22.72 -18.53 4.61
N LYS A 264 22.92 -19.27 5.69
CA LYS A 264 23.06 -20.74 5.65
C LYS A 264 22.36 -21.38 6.84
N LYS A 265 22.16 -22.69 6.79
CA LYS A 265 21.63 -23.46 7.91
C LYS A 265 22.77 -24.21 8.59
N THR A 266 22.97 -23.96 9.88
CA THR A 266 24.00 -24.62 10.70
C THR A 266 23.34 -25.13 11.99
N ASN A 267 23.51 -26.41 12.31
CA ASN A 267 22.92 -27.05 13.49
C ASN A 267 21.41 -26.79 13.66
N GLY A 268 20.65 -26.86 12.54
CA GLY A 268 19.20 -26.62 12.54
C GLY A 268 18.77 -25.15 12.63
N ARG A 269 19.70 -24.21 12.81
CA ARG A 269 19.43 -22.75 12.92
C ARG A 269 19.84 -22.04 11.65
N ILE A 270 19.10 -20.97 11.29
CA ILE A 270 19.48 -20.07 10.22
C ILE A 270 20.48 -19.07 10.77
N VAL A 271 21.64 -18.95 10.11
CA VAL A 271 22.67 -17.95 10.41
C VAL A 271 22.87 -17.06 9.21
N PHE A 272 23.23 -15.80 9.47
CA PHE A 272 23.43 -14.73 8.52
C PHE A 272 24.88 -14.29 8.56
N ALA A 273 25.45 -13.94 7.41
CA ALA A 273 26.75 -13.31 7.35
C ALA A 273 26.62 -11.86 7.82
N VAL A 274 27.51 -11.45 8.73
CA VAL A 274 27.69 -10.06 9.16
C VAL A 274 29.17 -9.69 9.14
N PRO A 275 29.54 -8.43 8.88
CA PRO A 275 30.93 -8.00 8.93
C PRO A 275 31.57 -8.26 10.31
N VAL A 276 32.87 -8.56 10.32
CA VAL A 276 33.64 -8.68 11.55
C VAL A 276 34.05 -7.30 12.02
N GLY A 277 33.26 -6.72 12.87
CA GLY A 277 33.53 -5.49 13.59
C GLY A 277 32.80 -5.50 14.93
N GLU A 278 33.35 -4.84 15.94
CA GLU A 278 32.54 -4.53 17.11
C GLU A 278 31.49 -3.51 16.68
N PRO A 279 30.19 -3.72 17.01
CA PRO A 279 29.16 -2.74 16.67
C PRO A 279 29.51 -1.39 17.27
N GLU A 280 29.55 -0.35 16.44
CA GLU A 280 29.66 1.03 16.94
C GLU A 280 28.38 1.37 17.69
N PHE A 281 28.47 1.51 19.00
CA PHE A 281 27.37 2.00 19.80
C PHE A 281 27.31 3.52 19.64
N ALA A 282 26.34 4.06 18.90
CA ALA A 282 25.93 5.43 19.07
C ALA A 282 25.34 5.54 20.50
N GLY A 283 26.06 6.24 21.39
CA GLY A 283 25.74 6.46 22.78
C GLY A 283 24.46 7.29 23.01
#